data_8c4889ccc7f58d2ae4e5796d74111325
#
_entry.id   8c4889ccc7f58d2ae4e5796d74111325
#
_cell.length_a   1.000
_cell.length_b   1.000
_cell.length_c   1.000
_cell.angle_alpha   90.00
_cell.angle_beta   90.00
_cell.angle_gamma   90.00
#
_symmetry.space_group_name_H-M   'P 1'
#
loop_
_entity.id
_entity.type
_entity.pdbx_description
1 polymer ?
#
loop_
_entity_poly.entity_id
_entity_poly.type
_entity_poly.pdbx_seq_one_letter_code
_entity_poly.pdbx_strand_id
1 'polypeptide(L)'
;MPKLVLSSRAIQVINKSIDLFHHRGFHTVGVDRIVKECEITKATFYNFFHSKERFIEICLIVQKERLKEKVVSIVEYAQDTSAADKLKQLYFLHTDVEGMYYLLFKAMFETKLSYPKAYITAVRYRTWLLNEIYSQLIKLKTDATFQDAKLFLYMVEGTIIQLLSSDGTIDREKMLDCFLNTNKAVNAFEYKQ
;
A
#
# COMPACT_ATOMS: atom_id res chain seq x y z
N MET A 1 5.41 -7.07 -19.08
CA MET A 1 4.14 -6.40 -19.42
C MET A 1 4.43 -5.30 -20.42
N PRO A 2 3.64 -5.11 -21.49
CA PRO A 2 3.82 -3.98 -22.37
C PRO A 2 3.71 -2.69 -21.56
N LYS A 3 4.65 -1.76 -21.73
CA LYS A 3 4.59 -0.42 -21.14
C LYS A 3 3.27 0.22 -21.58
N LEU A 4 2.41 0.55 -20.63
CA LEU A 4 1.19 1.29 -20.90
C LEU A 4 1.60 2.72 -21.29
N VAL A 5 1.62 3.00 -22.58
CA VAL A 5 1.90 4.35 -23.07
C VAL A 5 0.62 5.15 -22.90
N LEU A 6 0.51 5.88 -21.79
CA LEU A 6 -0.62 6.74 -21.49
C LEU A 6 -0.34 8.17 -21.99
N SER A 7 -1.33 8.80 -22.61
CA SER A 7 -1.25 10.23 -22.94
C SER A 7 -1.23 11.07 -21.64
N SER A 8 -0.68 12.27 -21.70
CA SER A 8 -0.67 13.21 -20.55
C SER A 8 -2.10 13.45 -20.02
N ARG A 9 -3.09 13.51 -20.91
CA ARG A 9 -4.52 13.66 -20.53
C ARG A 9 -5.04 12.43 -19.76
N ALA A 10 -4.72 11.23 -20.22
CA ALA A 10 -5.10 10.00 -19.52
C ALA A 10 -4.46 9.93 -18.12
N ILE A 11 -3.21 10.35 -17.97
CA ILE A 11 -2.53 10.42 -16.67
C ILE A 11 -3.24 11.41 -15.72
N GLN A 12 -3.66 12.58 -16.21
CA GLN A 12 -4.44 13.52 -15.39
C GLN A 12 -5.76 12.93 -14.91
N VAL A 13 -6.48 12.20 -15.77
CA VAL A 13 -7.72 11.51 -15.41
C VAL A 13 -7.46 10.47 -14.33
N ILE A 14 -6.40 9.67 -14.46
CA ILE A 14 -6.00 8.66 -13.48
C ILE A 14 -5.71 9.32 -12.13
N ASN A 15 -4.91 10.38 -12.09
CA ASN A 15 -4.54 11.05 -10.83
C ASN A 15 -5.76 11.61 -10.09
N LYS A 16 -6.62 12.38 -10.77
CA LYS A 16 -7.87 12.88 -10.16
C LYS A 16 -8.79 11.76 -9.67
N SER A 17 -8.83 10.63 -10.40
CA SER A 17 -9.68 9.51 -10.02
C SER A 17 -9.11 8.67 -8.88
N ILE A 18 -7.80 8.60 -8.72
CA ILE A 18 -7.15 8.01 -7.53
C ILE A 18 -7.66 8.74 -6.29
N ASP A 19 -7.67 10.07 -6.29
CA ASP A 19 -8.17 10.88 -5.17
C ASP A 19 -9.67 10.67 -4.93
N LEU A 20 -10.47 10.57 -6.01
CA LEU A 20 -11.90 10.26 -5.89
C LEU A 20 -12.15 8.89 -5.27
N PHE A 21 -11.44 7.86 -5.71
CA PHE A 21 -11.56 6.51 -5.15
C PHE A 21 -11.07 6.44 -3.70
N HIS A 22 -9.99 7.16 -3.38
CA HIS A 22 -9.46 7.26 -2.03
C HIS A 22 -10.53 7.75 -1.06
N HIS A 23 -11.17 8.88 -1.36
CA HIS A 23 -12.11 9.52 -0.43
C HIS A 23 -13.52 8.92 -0.47
N ARG A 24 -13.97 8.37 -1.61
CA ARG A 24 -15.37 7.98 -1.83
C ARG A 24 -15.60 6.50 -2.10
N GLY A 25 -14.53 5.73 -2.30
CA GLY A 25 -14.62 4.30 -2.62
C GLY A 25 -14.91 3.99 -4.09
N PHE A 26 -14.63 2.75 -4.46
CA PHE A 26 -14.69 2.30 -5.86
C PHE A 26 -16.12 2.13 -6.39
N HIS A 27 -17.06 1.78 -5.51
CA HIS A 27 -18.47 1.56 -5.90
C HIS A 27 -19.22 2.87 -6.08
N THR A 28 -19.03 3.83 -5.18
CA THR A 28 -19.71 5.11 -5.16
C THR A 28 -19.28 6.02 -6.33
N VAL A 29 -18.04 5.90 -6.79
CA VAL A 29 -17.52 6.70 -7.90
C VAL A 29 -17.90 6.06 -9.24
N GLY A 30 -18.97 6.54 -9.86
CA GLY A 30 -19.40 6.16 -11.21
C GLY A 30 -18.64 6.87 -12.33
N VAL A 31 -18.74 6.37 -13.57
CA VAL A 31 -18.11 6.99 -14.76
C VAL A 31 -18.60 8.43 -14.94
N ASP A 32 -19.89 8.71 -14.71
CA ASP A 32 -20.46 10.05 -14.83
C ASP A 32 -19.77 11.07 -13.92
N ARG A 33 -19.43 10.66 -12.72
CA ARG A 33 -18.67 11.48 -11.80
C ARG A 33 -17.24 11.70 -12.28
N ILE A 34 -16.56 10.63 -12.72
CA ILE A 34 -15.17 10.72 -13.21
C ILE A 34 -15.10 11.70 -14.38
N VAL A 35 -15.97 11.56 -15.37
CA VAL A 35 -15.94 12.42 -16.58
C VAL A 35 -16.25 13.88 -16.24
N LYS A 36 -17.18 14.13 -15.31
CA LYS A 36 -17.49 15.47 -14.81
C LYS A 36 -16.31 16.10 -14.10
N GLU A 37 -15.73 15.41 -13.11
CA GLU A 37 -14.60 15.93 -12.34
C GLU A 37 -13.32 16.10 -13.17
N CYS A 38 -13.13 15.24 -14.18
CA CYS A 38 -11.97 15.30 -15.05
C CYS A 38 -12.18 16.17 -16.32
N GLU A 39 -13.37 16.75 -16.49
CA GLU A 39 -13.72 17.60 -17.63
C GLU A 39 -13.44 16.93 -18.98
N ILE A 40 -13.90 15.67 -19.11
CA ILE A 40 -13.84 14.89 -20.35
C ILE A 40 -15.23 14.36 -20.71
N THR A 41 -15.38 13.88 -21.94
CA THR A 41 -16.63 13.20 -22.36
C THR A 41 -16.60 11.72 -21.99
N LYS A 42 -17.78 11.09 -21.91
CA LYS A 42 -17.88 9.61 -21.79
C LYS A 42 -17.16 8.89 -22.93
N ALA A 43 -17.29 9.39 -24.16
CA ALA A 43 -16.60 8.84 -25.31
C ALA A 43 -15.08 8.85 -25.13
N THR A 44 -14.51 9.97 -24.64
CA THR A 44 -13.08 10.09 -24.32
C THR A 44 -12.67 9.08 -23.23
N PHE A 45 -13.48 8.94 -22.18
CA PHE A 45 -13.20 7.97 -21.11
C PHE A 45 -13.12 6.53 -21.65
N TYR A 46 -14.13 6.11 -22.43
CA TYR A 46 -14.16 4.75 -22.98
C TYR A 46 -13.09 4.52 -24.04
N ASN A 47 -12.72 5.54 -24.81
CA ASN A 47 -11.59 5.45 -25.73
C ASN A 47 -10.25 5.22 -25.00
N PHE A 48 -10.04 5.84 -23.83
CA PHE A 48 -8.82 5.63 -23.04
C PHE A 48 -8.81 4.32 -22.27
N PHE A 49 -9.91 3.95 -21.67
CA PHE A 49 -9.92 2.93 -20.61
C PHE A 49 -10.83 1.72 -20.88
N HIS A 50 -11.68 1.77 -21.91
CA HIS A 50 -12.62 0.74 -22.35
C HIS A 50 -13.74 0.41 -21.35
N SER A 51 -13.45 0.32 -20.06
CA SER A 51 -14.43 0.02 -19.01
C SER A 51 -14.04 0.63 -17.68
N LYS A 52 -15.01 0.78 -16.77
CA LYS A 52 -14.74 1.19 -15.37
C LYS A 52 -13.85 0.18 -14.66
N GLU A 53 -14.06 -1.11 -14.86
CA GLU A 53 -13.23 -2.18 -14.27
C GLU A 53 -11.76 -2.02 -14.69
N ARG A 54 -11.51 -1.89 -15.99
CA ARG A 54 -10.15 -1.68 -16.51
C ARG A 54 -9.53 -0.39 -16.01
N PHE A 55 -10.32 0.66 -15.88
CA PHE A 55 -9.88 1.94 -15.36
C PHE A 55 -9.44 1.85 -13.89
N ILE A 56 -10.22 1.19 -13.03
CA ILE A 56 -9.85 0.94 -11.62
C ILE A 56 -8.55 0.14 -11.55
N GLU A 57 -8.43 -0.92 -12.36
CA GLU A 57 -7.19 -1.73 -12.43
C GLU A 57 -5.98 -0.85 -12.79
N ILE A 58 -6.11 0.04 -13.79
CA ILE A 58 -5.03 0.96 -14.19
C ILE A 58 -4.68 1.93 -13.06
N CYS A 59 -5.66 2.51 -12.38
CA CYS A 59 -5.42 3.40 -11.22
C CYS A 59 -4.61 2.68 -10.13
N LEU A 60 -4.98 1.44 -9.80
CA LEU A 60 -4.26 0.65 -8.81
C LEU A 60 -2.85 0.22 -9.28
N ILE A 61 -2.67 -0.07 -10.57
CA ILE A 61 -1.34 -0.35 -11.12
C ILE A 61 -0.43 0.88 -10.97
N VAL A 62 -0.92 2.06 -11.36
CA VAL A 62 -0.15 3.32 -11.24
C VAL A 62 0.20 3.60 -9.78
N GLN A 63 -0.78 3.47 -8.88
CA GLN A 63 -0.56 3.69 -7.45
C GLN A 63 0.44 2.69 -6.86
N LYS A 64 0.30 1.42 -7.23
CA LYS A 64 1.21 0.35 -6.82
C LYS A 64 2.65 0.61 -7.25
N GLU A 65 2.88 1.01 -8.51
CA GLU A 65 4.25 1.26 -8.98
C GLU A 65 4.89 2.46 -8.25
N ARG A 66 4.16 3.56 -8.06
CA ARG A 66 4.63 4.72 -7.27
C ARG A 66 4.99 4.33 -5.83
N LEU A 67 4.16 3.50 -5.21
CA LEU A 67 4.41 3.04 -3.85
C LEU A 67 5.62 2.11 -3.78
N LYS A 68 5.78 1.24 -4.78
CA LYS A 68 6.98 0.40 -4.90
C LYS A 68 8.26 1.23 -5.01
N GLU A 69 8.26 2.28 -5.82
CA GLU A 69 9.41 3.20 -5.94
C GLU A 69 9.78 3.79 -4.56
N LYS A 70 8.79 4.20 -3.76
CA LYS A 70 9.04 4.70 -2.39
C LYS A 70 9.60 3.61 -1.47
N VAL A 71 9.05 2.40 -1.50
CA VAL A 71 9.54 1.28 -0.69
C VAL A 71 10.98 0.93 -1.08
N VAL A 72 11.26 0.82 -2.37
CA VAL A 72 12.63 0.55 -2.89
C VAL A 72 13.60 1.64 -2.44
N SER A 73 13.18 2.92 -2.45
CA SER A 73 14.03 4.02 -1.98
C SER A 73 14.38 3.89 -0.50
N ILE A 74 13.46 3.39 0.34
CA ILE A 74 13.71 3.13 1.75
C ILE A 74 14.64 1.92 1.93
N VAL A 75 14.35 0.83 1.20
CA VAL A 75 15.01 -0.47 1.43
C VAL A 75 16.42 -0.51 0.84
N GLU A 76 16.63 0.04 -0.37
CA GLU A 76 17.87 -0.12 -1.13
C GLU A 76 18.78 1.12 -1.07
N TYR A 77 18.22 2.33 -1.17
CA TYR A 77 19.03 3.54 -1.34
C TYR A 77 19.39 4.26 -0.04
N ALA A 78 18.75 3.98 1.07
CA ALA A 78 19.14 4.53 2.37
C ALA A 78 20.32 3.74 2.98
N GLN A 79 21.54 3.98 2.48
CA GLN A 79 22.73 3.19 2.84
C GLN A 79 23.13 3.29 4.31
N ASP A 80 22.96 4.45 4.94
CA ASP A 80 23.33 4.70 6.34
C ASP A 80 22.20 4.44 7.34
N THR A 81 21.08 3.84 6.89
CA THR A 81 19.89 3.63 7.70
C THR A 81 19.83 2.18 8.19
N SER A 82 19.65 1.99 9.50
CA SER A 82 19.52 0.65 10.09
C SER A 82 18.29 -0.11 9.56
N ALA A 83 18.32 -1.44 9.63
CA ALA A 83 17.16 -2.26 9.28
C ALA A 83 15.91 -1.93 10.13
N ALA A 84 16.13 -1.58 11.42
CA ALA A 84 15.06 -1.12 12.30
C ALA A 84 14.43 0.20 11.82
N ASP A 85 15.25 1.17 11.42
CA ASP A 85 14.76 2.45 10.91
C ASP A 85 14.05 2.30 9.55
N LYS A 86 14.53 1.38 8.69
CA LYS A 86 13.84 1.03 7.44
C LYS A 86 12.46 0.42 7.72
N LEU A 87 12.36 -0.49 8.68
CA LEU A 87 11.08 -1.06 9.11
C LEU A 87 10.17 0.04 9.69
N LYS A 88 10.72 0.98 10.48
CA LYS A 88 9.98 2.13 10.99
C LYS A 88 9.43 2.99 9.84
N GLN A 89 10.24 3.32 8.85
CA GLN A 89 9.81 4.08 7.68
C GLN A 89 8.73 3.32 6.86
N LEU A 90 8.89 2.01 6.67
CA LEU A 90 7.89 1.17 6.01
C LEU A 90 6.56 1.16 6.78
N TYR A 91 6.61 1.06 8.11
CA TYR A 91 5.42 1.09 8.95
C TYR A 91 4.66 2.41 8.79
N PHE A 92 5.34 3.56 8.94
CA PHE A 92 4.67 4.87 8.81
C PHE A 92 4.17 5.15 7.39
N LEU A 93 4.91 4.74 6.35
CA LEU A 93 4.46 4.86 4.97
C LEU A 93 3.15 4.11 4.73
N HIS A 94 2.97 2.94 5.36
CA HIS A 94 1.81 2.07 5.12
C HIS A 94 0.67 2.30 6.10
N THR A 95 0.89 2.91 7.25
CA THR A 95 -0.16 3.27 8.22
C THR A 95 -0.70 4.68 8.03
N ASP A 96 -0.26 5.41 7.00
CA ASP A 96 -0.82 6.70 6.64
C ASP A 96 -2.14 6.49 5.87
N VAL A 97 -3.27 6.81 6.51
CA VAL A 97 -4.61 6.65 5.92
C VAL A 97 -4.91 7.68 4.83
N GLU A 98 -4.16 8.78 4.76
CA GLU A 98 -4.18 9.72 3.65
C GLU A 98 -3.12 9.36 2.60
N GLY A 99 -2.32 8.35 2.87
CA GLY A 99 -1.20 7.92 2.04
C GLY A 99 -1.57 6.96 0.91
N MET A 100 -0.55 6.64 0.14
CA MET A 100 -0.70 5.86 -1.10
C MET A 100 -1.15 4.41 -0.87
N TYR A 101 -0.79 3.80 0.26
CA TYR A 101 -1.13 2.41 0.55
C TYR A 101 -2.60 2.22 0.88
N TYR A 102 -3.23 3.23 1.50
CA TYR A 102 -4.63 3.13 1.89
C TYR A 102 -5.56 2.78 0.74
N LEU A 103 -5.33 3.31 -0.46
CA LEU A 103 -6.13 2.95 -1.64
C LEU A 103 -6.00 1.47 -2.02
N LEU A 104 -4.79 0.90 -1.95
CA LEU A 104 -4.56 -0.52 -2.22
C LEU A 104 -5.16 -1.39 -1.11
N PHE A 105 -5.03 -0.97 0.15
CA PHE A 105 -5.66 -1.62 1.30
C PHE A 105 -7.19 -1.66 1.13
N LYS A 106 -7.81 -0.52 0.85
CA LYS A 106 -9.25 -0.38 0.60
C LYS A 106 -9.72 -1.25 -0.58
N ALA A 107 -8.92 -1.35 -1.64
CA ALA A 107 -9.24 -2.17 -2.80
C ALA A 107 -9.37 -3.67 -2.45
N MET A 108 -8.64 -4.18 -1.46
CA MET A 108 -8.75 -5.59 -1.03
C MET A 108 -10.15 -5.93 -0.47
N PHE A 109 -10.84 -4.96 0.11
CA PHE A 109 -12.18 -5.16 0.67
C PHE A 109 -13.29 -4.82 -0.32
N GLU A 110 -13.13 -3.72 -1.06
CA GLU A 110 -14.21 -3.23 -1.92
C GLU A 110 -14.25 -3.89 -3.31
N THR A 111 -13.15 -4.44 -3.82
CA THR A 111 -13.08 -4.82 -5.24
C THR A 111 -13.15 -6.32 -5.51
N LYS A 112 -13.06 -7.17 -4.50
CA LYS A 112 -12.93 -8.62 -4.65
C LYS A 112 -13.99 -9.26 -5.56
N LEU A 113 -15.25 -8.88 -5.37
CA LEU A 113 -16.38 -9.46 -6.12
C LEU A 113 -16.66 -8.74 -7.44
N SER A 114 -16.56 -7.40 -7.44
CA SER A 114 -17.01 -6.57 -8.56
C SER A 114 -15.90 -6.22 -9.55
N TYR A 115 -14.64 -6.21 -9.10
CA TYR A 115 -13.48 -5.80 -9.90
C TYR A 115 -12.28 -6.74 -9.63
N PRO A 116 -12.35 -8.03 -10.02
CA PRO A 116 -11.38 -9.05 -9.59
C PRO A 116 -9.94 -8.75 -10.03
N LYS A 117 -9.72 -8.12 -11.19
CA LYS A 117 -8.37 -7.74 -11.64
C LYS A 117 -7.76 -6.64 -10.75
N ALA A 118 -8.58 -5.68 -10.31
CA ALA A 118 -8.19 -4.66 -9.36
C ALA A 118 -7.80 -5.28 -8.00
N TYR A 119 -8.62 -6.20 -7.49
CA TYR A 119 -8.32 -6.98 -6.29
C TYR A 119 -6.98 -7.71 -6.39
N ILE A 120 -6.76 -8.44 -7.49
CA ILE A 120 -5.49 -9.17 -7.71
C ILE A 120 -4.29 -8.21 -7.71
N THR A 121 -4.44 -6.98 -8.25
CA THR A 121 -3.38 -5.97 -8.25
C THR A 121 -3.01 -5.55 -6.82
N ALA A 122 -3.99 -5.33 -5.96
CA ALA A 122 -3.78 -4.98 -4.56
C ALA A 122 -3.14 -6.14 -3.77
N VAL A 123 -3.63 -7.37 -3.95
CA VAL A 123 -3.07 -8.57 -3.29
C VAL A 123 -1.63 -8.85 -3.73
N ARG A 124 -1.30 -8.66 -5.01
CA ARG A 124 0.08 -8.81 -5.50
C ARG A 124 1.04 -7.80 -4.87
N TYR A 125 0.59 -6.56 -4.66
CA TYR A 125 1.38 -5.59 -3.92
C TYR A 125 1.64 -6.05 -2.49
N ARG A 126 0.58 -6.49 -1.78
CA ARG A 126 0.68 -6.99 -0.41
C ARG A 126 1.66 -8.16 -0.28
N THR A 127 1.62 -9.11 -1.22
CA THR A 127 2.56 -10.24 -1.25
C THR A 127 4.00 -9.78 -1.50
N TRP A 128 4.20 -8.84 -2.40
CA TRP A 128 5.52 -8.26 -2.66
C TRP A 128 6.05 -7.50 -1.43
N LEU A 129 5.23 -6.66 -0.81
CA LEU A 129 5.60 -5.93 0.42
C LEU A 129 6.03 -6.86 1.55
N LEU A 130 5.34 -8.00 1.70
CA LEU A 130 5.68 -9.01 2.69
C LEU A 130 7.11 -9.54 2.50
N ASN A 131 7.57 -9.75 1.27
CA ASN A 131 8.95 -10.15 0.99
C ASN A 131 9.94 -9.02 1.32
N GLU A 132 9.61 -7.77 1.04
CA GLU A 132 10.46 -6.62 1.40
C GLU A 132 10.60 -6.48 2.93
N ILE A 133 9.50 -6.60 3.67
CA ILE A 133 9.51 -6.63 5.14
C ILE A 133 10.40 -7.77 5.65
N TYR A 134 10.22 -8.98 5.12
CA TYR A 134 11.03 -10.14 5.51
C TYR A 134 12.52 -9.89 5.26
N SER A 135 12.89 -9.30 4.12
CA SER A 135 14.27 -8.96 3.79
C SER A 135 14.93 -7.99 4.80
N GLN A 136 14.15 -7.12 5.43
CA GLN A 136 14.67 -6.23 6.48
C GLN A 136 14.70 -6.93 7.84
N LEU A 137 13.73 -7.78 8.15
CA LEU A 137 13.69 -8.52 9.41
C LEU A 137 14.88 -9.48 9.55
N ILE A 138 15.28 -10.20 8.50
CA ILE A 138 16.46 -11.09 8.55
C ILE A 138 17.78 -10.32 8.73
N LYS A 139 17.83 -9.03 8.35
CA LYS A 139 18.98 -8.16 8.64
C LYS A 139 18.98 -7.66 10.10
N LEU A 140 17.80 -7.55 10.71
CA LEU A 140 17.64 -7.12 12.10
C LEU A 140 17.86 -8.29 13.07
N LYS A 141 17.40 -9.49 12.71
CA LYS A 141 17.40 -10.70 13.52
C LYS A 141 17.63 -11.92 12.62
N THR A 142 18.71 -12.65 12.86
CA THR A 142 19.15 -13.78 12.01
C THR A 142 18.20 -14.97 11.98
N ASP A 143 17.43 -15.17 13.07
CA ASP A 143 16.41 -16.20 13.21
C ASP A 143 14.99 -15.72 12.83
N ALA A 144 14.87 -14.53 12.20
CA ALA A 144 13.59 -14.02 11.74
C ALA A 144 12.92 -14.99 10.75
N THR A 145 11.64 -15.20 10.96
CA THR A 145 10.83 -16.09 10.14
C THR A 145 9.89 -15.30 9.21
N PHE A 146 9.36 -15.96 8.21
CA PHE A 146 8.32 -15.37 7.36
C PHE A 146 7.03 -15.06 8.14
N GLN A 147 6.81 -15.71 9.29
CA GLN A 147 5.69 -15.41 10.19
C GLN A 147 5.88 -14.06 10.89
N ASP A 148 7.13 -13.68 11.23
CA ASP A 148 7.41 -12.36 11.80
C ASP A 148 7.06 -11.25 10.80
N ALA A 149 7.37 -11.46 9.52
CA ALA A 149 6.97 -10.53 8.46
C ALA A 149 5.45 -10.43 8.31
N LYS A 150 4.72 -11.55 8.45
CA LYS A 150 3.24 -11.53 8.46
C LYS A 150 2.70 -10.79 9.67
N LEU A 151 3.27 -10.98 10.85
CA LEU A 151 2.87 -10.25 12.07
C LEU A 151 3.08 -8.75 11.90
N PHE A 152 4.23 -8.34 11.33
CA PHE A 152 4.46 -6.92 11.01
C PHE A 152 3.38 -6.37 10.07
N LEU A 153 3.06 -7.11 9.01
CA LEU A 153 2.03 -6.68 8.06
C LEU A 153 0.63 -6.63 8.69
N TYR A 154 0.29 -7.58 9.56
CA TYR A 154 -0.96 -7.56 10.32
C TYR A 154 -1.02 -6.38 11.30
N MET A 155 0.12 -6.02 11.90
CA MET A 155 0.21 -4.80 12.72
C MET A 155 -0.05 -3.54 11.88
N VAL A 156 0.51 -3.43 10.66
CA VAL A 156 0.21 -2.33 9.72
C VAL A 156 -1.29 -2.27 9.41
N GLU A 157 -1.88 -3.39 9.00
CA GLU A 157 -3.30 -3.48 8.62
C GLU A 157 -4.22 -3.21 9.81
N GLY A 158 -3.90 -3.76 10.99
CA GLY A 158 -4.62 -3.51 12.24
C GLY A 158 -4.57 -2.04 12.67
N THR A 159 -3.42 -1.38 12.48
CA THR A 159 -3.26 0.06 12.76
C THR A 159 -4.16 0.90 11.84
N ILE A 160 -4.24 0.57 10.54
CA ILE A 160 -5.16 1.27 9.62
C ILE A 160 -6.62 1.10 10.08
N ILE A 161 -7.04 -0.12 10.40
CA ILE A 161 -8.40 -0.41 10.87
C ILE A 161 -8.71 0.42 12.12
N GLN A 162 -7.79 0.47 13.06
CA GLN A 162 -7.95 1.23 14.29
C GLN A 162 -8.03 2.74 14.03
N LEU A 163 -7.16 3.29 13.17
CA LEU A 163 -7.21 4.72 12.80
C LEU A 163 -8.54 5.11 12.14
N LEU A 164 -9.17 4.18 11.42
CA LEU A 164 -10.46 4.40 10.78
C LEU A 164 -11.66 4.22 11.73
N SER A 165 -11.49 3.46 12.82
CA SER A 165 -12.57 3.07 13.73
C SER A 165 -12.61 3.83 15.06
N SER A 166 -11.56 4.59 15.38
CA SER A 166 -11.45 5.29 16.67
C SER A 166 -11.24 6.79 16.51
N ASP A 167 -11.55 7.53 17.56
CA ASP A 167 -11.39 9.00 17.64
C ASP A 167 -9.90 9.44 17.75
N GLY A 168 -8.98 8.70 17.14
CA GLY A 168 -7.65 9.20 16.84
C GLY A 168 -6.55 9.01 17.89
N THR A 169 -6.69 8.16 18.90
CA THR A 169 -5.70 8.02 19.99
C THR A 169 -4.79 6.79 19.91
N ILE A 170 -4.33 6.40 18.71
CA ILE A 170 -3.31 5.34 18.62
C ILE A 170 -1.92 5.94 18.66
N ASP A 171 -1.14 5.50 19.63
CA ASP A 171 0.30 5.69 19.66
C ASP A 171 0.97 4.67 18.73
N ARG A 172 1.09 5.05 17.44
CA ARG A 172 1.71 4.22 16.40
C ARG A 172 3.17 3.92 16.70
N GLU A 173 3.89 4.85 17.32
CA GLU A 173 5.29 4.66 17.70
C GLU A 173 5.42 3.58 18.76
N LYS A 174 4.60 3.63 19.79
CA LYS A 174 4.61 2.64 20.87
C LYS A 174 4.27 1.23 20.38
N MET A 175 3.32 1.10 19.45
CA MET A 175 3.00 -0.20 18.85
C MET A 175 4.20 -0.78 18.08
N LEU A 176 4.86 0.04 17.28
CA LEU A 176 6.04 -0.37 16.54
C LEU A 176 7.20 -0.71 17.47
N ASP A 177 7.45 0.11 18.49
CA ASP A 177 8.51 -0.13 19.47
C ASP A 177 8.29 -1.44 20.24
N CYS A 178 7.05 -1.77 20.61
CA CYS A 178 6.72 -3.08 21.19
C CYS A 178 7.12 -4.22 20.26
N PHE A 179 6.77 -4.13 18.96
CA PHE A 179 7.13 -5.15 17.99
C PHE A 179 8.65 -5.29 17.83
N LEU A 180 9.37 -4.18 17.66
CA LEU A 180 10.82 -4.18 17.45
C LEU A 180 11.59 -4.65 18.69
N ASN A 181 11.15 -4.30 19.89
CA ASN A 181 11.79 -4.71 21.15
C ASN A 181 11.57 -6.20 21.45
N THR A 182 10.38 -6.73 21.16
CA THR A 182 10.11 -8.17 21.30
C THR A 182 11.04 -8.98 20.38
N ASN A 183 11.31 -8.48 19.18
CA ASN A 183 12.22 -9.12 18.24
C ASN A 183 13.71 -8.94 18.57
N LYS A 184 14.10 -7.98 19.44
CA LYS A 184 15.48 -7.82 19.95
C LYS A 184 15.76 -8.68 21.20
N ALA A 185 14.77 -8.90 22.04
CA ALA A 185 14.95 -9.55 23.36
C ALA A 185 15.33 -11.04 23.27
N VAL A 186 14.98 -11.73 22.18
CA VAL A 186 15.32 -13.16 21.99
C VAL A 186 16.84 -13.36 21.87
N ASN A 187 17.57 -12.42 21.28
CA ASN A 187 19.03 -12.51 21.14
C ASN A 187 19.80 -12.31 22.46
N ALA A 188 19.18 -11.75 23.50
CA ALA A 188 19.85 -11.49 24.78
C ALA A 188 19.90 -12.72 25.71
N PHE A 189 19.10 -13.74 25.46
CA PHE A 189 19.06 -14.96 26.29
C PHE A 189 19.98 -16.08 25.81
N GLU A 190 20.43 -16.07 24.55
CA GLU A 190 21.30 -17.13 23.99
C GLU A 190 22.80 -16.96 24.32
N TYR A 191 23.24 -15.80 24.86
CA TYR A 191 24.64 -15.53 25.20
C TYR A 191 24.99 -15.76 26.67
N LYS A 192 24.15 -16.47 27.44
CA LYS A 192 24.40 -16.84 28.84
C LYS A 192 24.31 -18.35 29.09
N GLN A 193 24.96 -19.13 28.26
CA GLN A 193 25.30 -20.52 28.57
C GLN A 193 26.79 -20.75 28.30
#